data_5c74af43c18362e8b02b607a6ea1d3b5
#
_entry.id   5c74af43c18362e8b02b607a6ea1d3b5
#
_cell.length_a   1.000
_cell.length_b   1.000
_cell.length_c   1.000
_cell.angle_alpha   90.00
_cell.angle_beta   90.00
_cell.angle_gamma   90.00
#
_symmetry.space_group_name_H-M   'P 1'
#
loop_
_entity.id
_entity.type
_entity.pdbx_description
1 polymer ?
#
loop_
_entity_poly.entity_id
_entity_poly.type
_entity_poly.pdbx_seq_one_letter_code
_entity_poly.pdbx_strand_id
1 'polypeptide(L)'
;MRRRRLATLIVSAAVTLTIAASPTGARDAPTAQAQAPAATVTAADARTDLISTSRSRWLSGASGAEAANGSFGRWRGSQVEILGTWIDHPAVYPFGRDIRGCGGCGELRDWRGPVDVGIAPAKWYGWSAEARGRNDAFWRATARNLAKSRAGKGTTYVRPYYEFNGDWFRYSVRKGQEKTFVKAWERVARIFRAEFPGVKMMLGTAASGHGKRISVAKAYPRGVDVLSIDFYNEWHFCKTKSCFATKIKTGGGVNSLERLRQLAAKKGDPVMISEWGNAGRKRGKKSGGGGESPAFMSAWHSWLSKNAGTGPGQVIGEVYFNIGGYEARFELHTKGRTSKVMPKTAAQYRKLFART
;
A
#
# COMPACT_ATOMS: atom_id res chain seq x y z
N MET A 1 13.63 -32.78 28.04
CA MET A 1 13.07 -31.40 27.97
C MET A 1 11.65 -31.48 27.45
N ARG A 2 10.67 -31.17 28.30
CA ARG A 2 9.26 -31.50 28.11
C ARG A 2 8.52 -30.46 27.24
N ARG A 3 7.92 -30.91 26.15
CA ARG A 3 6.98 -30.14 25.34
C ARG A 3 5.61 -30.12 26.01
N ARG A 4 5.08 -28.96 26.36
CA ARG A 4 3.67 -28.78 26.77
C ARG A 4 2.83 -28.43 25.56
N ARG A 5 1.86 -29.29 25.24
CA ARG A 5 0.79 -29.03 24.28
C ARG A 5 -0.35 -28.34 25.02
N LEU A 6 -0.78 -27.17 24.51
CA LEU A 6 -2.06 -26.56 24.93
C LEU A 6 -3.13 -27.00 23.94
N ALA A 7 -4.16 -27.65 24.47
CA ALA A 7 -5.37 -27.99 23.74
C ALA A 7 -6.35 -26.82 23.83
N THR A 8 -6.88 -26.39 22.68
CA THR A 8 -7.92 -25.37 22.60
C THR A 8 -9.27 -26.06 22.39
N LEU A 9 -10.16 -25.88 23.37
CA LEU A 9 -11.57 -26.31 23.30
C LEU A 9 -12.33 -25.44 22.29
N ILE A 10 -13.03 -26.08 21.36
CA ILE A 10 -13.98 -25.46 20.46
C ILE A 10 -15.39 -25.72 21.02
N VAL A 11 -16.09 -24.68 21.40
CA VAL A 11 -17.53 -24.75 21.73
C VAL A 11 -18.31 -24.32 20.51
N SER A 12 -19.07 -25.25 19.93
CA SER A 12 -20.01 -24.98 18.83
C SER A 12 -21.38 -24.69 19.42
N ALA A 13 -21.90 -23.50 19.14
CA ALA A 13 -23.32 -23.17 19.38
C ALA A 13 -24.07 -23.18 18.04
N ALA A 14 -25.00 -24.11 17.90
CA ALA A 14 -25.93 -24.18 16.76
C ALA A 14 -27.10 -23.22 17.03
N VAL A 15 -27.36 -22.30 16.08
CA VAL A 15 -28.57 -21.48 16.07
C VAL A 15 -29.44 -21.96 14.93
N THR A 16 -30.62 -22.48 15.29
CA THR A 16 -31.67 -22.90 14.37
C THR A 16 -32.49 -21.69 13.95
N LEU A 17 -32.55 -21.39 12.66
CA LEU A 17 -33.35 -20.29 12.12
C LEU A 17 -34.61 -20.87 11.47
N THR A 18 -35.78 -20.54 12.01
CA THR A 18 -37.12 -20.91 11.48
C THR A 18 -37.49 -19.89 10.43
N ILE A 19 -37.81 -20.36 9.22
CA ILE A 19 -38.31 -19.54 8.10
C ILE A 19 -39.82 -19.55 8.11
N ALA A 20 -40.46 -18.41 8.27
CA ALA A 20 -41.86 -18.19 8.05
C ALA A 20 -42.09 -17.69 6.62
N ALA A 21 -42.92 -18.39 5.88
CA ALA A 21 -43.37 -18.00 4.55
C ALA A 21 -44.60 -17.06 4.63
N SER A 22 -44.66 -16.02 3.82
CA SER A 22 -45.80 -15.19 3.60
C SER A 22 -45.99 -14.83 2.10
N PRO A 23 -47.18 -14.55 1.63
CA PRO A 23 -47.61 -14.87 0.28
C PRO A 23 -47.44 -13.76 -0.76
N THR A 24 -47.52 -14.19 -2.00
CA THR A 24 -47.54 -13.48 -3.28
C THR A 24 -48.46 -12.27 -3.36
N GLY A 25 -47.90 -11.11 -3.71
CA GLY A 25 -48.66 -9.97 -4.25
C GLY A 25 -47.99 -9.51 -5.54
N ALA A 26 -48.71 -9.65 -6.65
CA ALA A 26 -48.32 -9.10 -7.95
C ALA A 26 -48.31 -7.58 -7.90
N ARG A 27 -47.24 -6.96 -8.35
CA ARG A 27 -47.20 -5.51 -8.66
C ARG A 27 -46.41 -5.25 -9.93
N ASP A 28 -46.97 -4.32 -10.67
CA ASP A 28 -46.66 -3.85 -12.00
C ASP A 28 -45.19 -3.51 -12.25
N ALA A 29 -44.76 -3.79 -13.48
CA ALA A 29 -43.43 -3.46 -13.98
C ALA A 29 -43.25 -1.94 -14.13
N PRO A 30 -42.19 -1.32 -13.63
CA PRO A 30 -41.86 0.07 -13.97
C PRO A 30 -41.19 0.14 -15.35
N THR A 31 -41.69 1.07 -16.15
CA THR A 31 -41.19 1.52 -17.45
C THR A 31 -39.69 1.80 -17.42
N ALA A 32 -38.96 1.26 -18.37
CA ALA A 32 -37.54 1.50 -18.58
C ALA A 32 -37.30 2.98 -18.89
N GLN A 33 -36.67 3.70 -17.96
CA GLN A 33 -36.05 5.00 -18.23
C GLN A 33 -34.76 4.78 -18.99
N ALA A 34 -34.65 5.40 -20.17
CA ALA A 34 -33.45 5.43 -20.98
C ALA A 34 -32.27 6.04 -20.15
N GLN A 35 -31.26 5.24 -19.89
CA GLN A 35 -30.01 5.72 -19.31
C GLN A 35 -29.28 6.62 -20.33
N ALA A 36 -28.98 7.83 -19.92
CA ALA A 36 -28.10 8.72 -20.67
C ALA A 36 -26.74 8.03 -20.90
N PRO A 37 -26.09 8.25 -22.07
CA PRO A 37 -24.78 7.63 -22.33
C PRO A 37 -23.76 8.08 -21.30
N ALA A 38 -23.07 7.12 -20.69
CA ALA A 38 -21.96 7.36 -19.80
C ALA A 38 -20.88 8.16 -20.55
N ALA A 39 -20.55 9.34 -20.06
CA ALA A 39 -19.47 10.15 -20.61
C ALA A 39 -18.18 9.33 -20.61
N THR A 40 -17.56 9.20 -21.77
CA THR A 40 -16.28 8.53 -21.94
C THR A 40 -15.20 9.42 -21.33
N VAL A 41 -14.82 9.17 -20.07
CA VAL A 41 -13.69 9.85 -19.42
C VAL A 41 -12.41 9.45 -20.14
N THR A 42 -11.72 10.40 -20.73
CA THR A 42 -10.46 10.13 -21.45
C THR A 42 -9.36 9.75 -20.45
N ALA A 43 -8.36 9.00 -20.91
CA ALA A 43 -7.22 8.61 -20.08
C ALA A 43 -6.44 9.82 -19.54
N ALA A 44 -6.58 10.99 -20.15
CA ALA A 44 -6.00 12.25 -19.70
C ALA A 44 -6.77 12.81 -18.50
N ASP A 45 -8.11 12.79 -18.53
CA ASP A 45 -8.95 13.29 -17.42
C ASP A 45 -8.79 12.44 -16.16
N ALA A 46 -8.70 11.10 -16.31
CA ALA A 46 -8.47 10.19 -15.20
C ALA A 46 -7.09 10.37 -14.52
N ARG A 47 -6.11 10.94 -15.24
CA ARG A 47 -4.77 11.23 -14.69
C ARG A 47 -4.70 12.55 -13.92
N THR A 48 -5.49 13.54 -14.29
CA THR A 48 -5.55 14.84 -13.61
C THR A 48 -6.11 14.69 -12.20
N ASP A 49 -7.04 13.77 -11.98
CA ASP A 49 -7.63 13.50 -10.66
C ASP A 49 -6.67 12.84 -9.65
N LEU A 50 -5.51 12.32 -10.11
CA LEU A 50 -4.57 11.62 -9.24
C LEU A 50 -3.91 12.53 -8.19
N ILE A 51 -3.74 13.83 -8.49
CA ILE A 51 -3.11 14.82 -7.58
C ILE A 51 -3.89 16.13 -7.45
N SER A 52 -5.13 16.16 -7.88
CA SER A 52 -5.94 17.39 -7.98
C SER A 52 -6.11 18.15 -6.65
N THR A 53 -5.89 17.48 -5.51
CA THR A 53 -6.00 18.07 -4.17
C THR A 53 -4.66 18.42 -3.54
N SER A 54 -3.53 18.07 -4.17
CA SER A 54 -2.19 18.35 -3.62
C SER A 54 -1.70 19.74 -4.02
N ARG A 55 -1.22 20.51 -3.03
CA ARG A 55 -0.51 21.77 -3.26
C ARG A 55 0.91 21.57 -3.82
N SER A 56 1.36 20.33 -3.90
CA SER A 56 2.68 19.93 -4.36
C SER A 56 2.59 19.10 -5.63
N ARG A 57 3.75 18.89 -6.26
CA ARG A 57 3.86 18.06 -7.47
C ARG A 57 3.61 16.58 -7.25
N TRP A 58 3.50 16.13 -6.00
CA TRP A 58 3.17 14.74 -5.60
C TRP A 58 2.43 14.76 -4.27
N LEU A 59 1.62 13.75 -3.99
CA LEU A 59 1.00 13.53 -2.68
C LEU A 59 2.07 13.12 -1.66
N SER A 60 2.24 13.88 -0.57
CA SER A 60 3.20 13.54 0.46
C SER A 60 2.51 12.96 1.68
N GLY A 61 2.79 11.69 1.94
CA GLY A 61 2.12 10.89 2.94
C GLY A 61 2.98 10.33 4.05
N ALA A 62 2.32 9.66 4.96
CA ALA A 62 2.95 8.82 5.96
C ALA A 62 2.00 7.69 6.39
N SER A 63 2.56 6.67 7.04
CA SER A 63 1.82 5.60 7.69
C SER A 63 1.98 5.65 9.21
N GLY A 64 1.15 4.89 9.93
CA GLY A 64 1.15 4.80 11.38
C GLY A 64 0.12 5.69 12.06
N ALA A 65 -0.09 5.45 13.37
CA ALA A 65 -1.12 6.11 14.17
C ALA A 65 -0.96 7.64 14.17
N GLU A 66 0.26 8.14 14.24
CA GLU A 66 0.55 9.57 14.25
C GLU A 66 0.24 10.25 12.89
N ALA A 67 0.33 9.51 11.79
CA ALA A 67 -0.12 10.00 10.49
C ALA A 67 -1.65 10.09 10.43
N ALA A 68 -2.32 9.03 10.86
CA ALA A 68 -3.77 8.93 10.84
C ALA A 68 -4.47 9.95 11.75
N ASN A 69 -3.93 10.22 12.95
CA ASN A 69 -4.49 11.19 13.91
C ASN A 69 -4.02 12.65 13.67
N GLY A 70 -3.23 12.88 12.63
CA GLY A 70 -2.74 14.19 12.23
C GLY A 70 -1.55 14.72 13.05
N SER A 71 -1.08 14.02 14.10
CA SER A 71 0.06 14.50 14.90
C SER A 71 1.37 14.51 14.12
N PHE A 72 1.57 13.56 13.19
CA PHE A 72 2.71 13.54 12.30
C PHE A 72 2.73 14.79 11.38
N GLY A 73 1.58 15.15 10.80
CA GLY A 73 1.45 16.34 9.96
C GLY A 73 1.76 17.61 10.72
N ARG A 74 1.19 17.79 11.91
CA ARG A 74 1.50 18.94 12.79
C ARG A 74 2.99 19.00 13.14
N TRP A 75 3.59 17.87 13.52
CA TRP A 75 5.02 17.77 13.80
C TRP A 75 5.87 18.09 12.56
N ARG A 76 5.48 17.61 11.38
CA ARG A 76 6.18 17.84 10.12
C ARG A 76 6.13 19.29 9.69
N GLY A 77 5.08 20.03 10.03
CA GLY A 77 4.78 21.38 9.57
C GLY A 77 3.97 21.45 8.27
N SER A 78 3.40 20.31 7.85
CA SER A 78 2.44 20.23 6.74
C SER A 78 1.57 18.99 6.91
N GLN A 79 0.33 19.04 6.44
CA GLN A 79 -0.59 17.91 6.56
C GLN A 79 -0.12 16.69 5.78
N VAL A 80 -0.49 15.51 6.26
CA VAL A 80 -0.39 14.25 5.51
C VAL A 80 -1.46 14.31 4.40
N GLU A 81 -1.06 14.16 3.15
CA GLU A 81 -1.96 14.26 1.99
C GLU A 81 -2.47 12.88 1.56
N ILE A 82 -1.72 11.81 1.83
CA ILE A 82 -2.12 10.43 1.60
C ILE A 82 -1.73 9.57 2.80
N LEU A 83 -2.64 8.72 3.28
CA LEU A 83 -2.39 7.80 4.38
C LEU A 83 -2.04 6.42 3.84
N GLY A 84 -0.88 5.87 4.23
CA GLY A 84 -0.52 4.47 3.97
C GLY A 84 -0.99 3.54 5.07
N THR A 85 -1.58 2.40 4.68
CA THR A 85 -2.11 1.42 5.63
C THR A 85 -2.16 0.00 5.04
N TRP A 86 -2.42 -1.01 5.89
CA TRP A 86 -2.49 -2.41 5.49
C TRP A 86 -3.68 -3.11 6.10
N ILE A 87 -4.21 -4.09 5.38
CA ILE A 87 -5.29 -4.97 5.82
C ILE A 87 -4.78 -6.41 5.72
N ASP A 88 -4.44 -6.98 6.87
CA ASP A 88 -3.91 -8.34 6.93
C ASP A 88 -5.02 -9.40 7.12
N HIS A 89 -6.16 -9.03 7.74
CA HIS A 89 -7.28 -9.90 8.04
C HIS A 89 -8.64 -9.22 7.84
N PRO A 90 -8.98 -8.77 6.63
CA PRO A 90 -10.20 -7.97 6.42
C PRO A 90 -11.52 -8.73 6.61
N ALA A 91 -11.48 -10.08 6.60
CA ALA A 91 -12.67 -10.90 6.83
C ALA A 91 -13.06 -11.03 8.31
N VAL A 92 -12.13 -10.76 9.23
CA VAL A 92 -12.35 -10.94 10.68
C VAL A 92 -12.71 -9.62 11.35
N TYR A 93 -12.25 -8.50 10.77
CA TYR A 93 -12.43 -7.19 11.36
C TYR A 93 -13.21 -6.27 10.44
N PRO A 94 -14.24 -5.56 10.93
CA PRO A 94 -14.84 -4.47 10.19
C PRO A 94 -13.73 -3.48 9.80
N PHE A 95 -13.75 -3.03 8.56
CA PHE A 95 -12.79 -2.08 8.03
C PHE A 95 -12.64 -0.88 8.99
N GLY A 96 -11.46 -0.63 9.53
CA GLY A 96 -11.19 0.43 10.49
C GLY A 96 -10.82 -0.01 11.90
N ARG A 97 -10.78 -1.31 12.21
CA ARG A 97 -10.37 -1.79 13.54
C ARG A 97 -8.99 -2.41 13.63
N ASP A 98 -8.47 -2.93 12.54
CA ASP A 98 -7.18 -3.63 12.57
C ASP A 98 -6.33 -3.32 11.34
N ILE A 99 -5.73 -2.15 11.41
CA ILE A 99 -4.77 -1.74 10.42
C ILE A 99 -3.41 -1.75 11.11
N ARG A 100 -2.48 -2.57 10.63
CA ARG A 100 -1.13 -2.62 11.17
C ARG A 100 -0.51 -1.22 11.23
N GLY A 101 0.07 -0.90 12.37
CA GLY A 101 0.72 0.38 12.61
C GLY A 101 -0.18 1.53 12.97
N CYS A 102 -1.46 1.29 13.10
CA CYS A 102 -2.44 2.30 13.43
C CYS A 102 -3.06 2.10 14.82
N GLY A 103 -2.57 1.15 15.63
CA GLY A 103 -2.95 1.02 17.03
C GLY A 103 -4.46 0.91 17.30
N GLY A 104 -5.21 0.22 16.40
CA GLY A 104 -6.66 0.07 16.57
C GLY A 104 -7.47 1.24 16.01
N CYS A 105 -7.07 1.78 14.89
CA CYS A 105 -7.58 3.04 14.43
C CYS A 105 -9.01 3.05 13.89
N GLY A 106 -9.88 3.58 14.69
CA GLY A 106 -11.05 4.30 14.20
C GLY A 106 -10.68 5.48 13.28
N GLU A 107 -9.42 5.88 13.28
CA GLU A 107 -8.90 7.05 12.56
C GLU A 107 -8.98 6.92 11.04
N LEU A 108 -8.84 5.72 10.46
CA LEU A 108 -9.07 5.55 9.02
C LEU A 108 -10.54 5.78 8.66
N ARG A 109 -11.46 5.44 9.55
CA ARG A 109 -12.89 5.73 9.36
C ARG A 109 -13.11 7.22 9.18
N ASP A 110 -12.37 8.04 9.91
CA ASP A 110 -12.51 9.49 9.90
C ASP A 110 -11.58 10.18 8.88
N TRP A 111 -10.59 9.44 8.34
CA TRP A 111 -9.69 9.94 7.31
C TRP A 111 -10.43 10.19 5.99
N ARG A 112 -10.41 11.44 5.53
CA ARG A 112 -11.13 11.87 4.32
C ARG A 112 -10.26 11.99 3.08
N GLY A 113 -8.95 12.12 3.23
CA GLY A 113 -8.00 12.23 2.13
C GLY A 113 -7.77 10.90 1.36
N PRO A 114 -6.91 10.90 0.36
CA PRO A 114 -6.46 9.70 -0.34
C PRO A 114 -5.86 8.66 0.61
N VAL A 115 -6.01 7.37 0.27
CA VAL A 115 -5.40 6.26 1.01
C VAL A 115 -4.68 5.29 0.08
N ASP A 116 -3.56 4.77 0.54
CA ASP A 116 -2.81 3.65 -0.05
C ASP A 116 -2.99 2.43 0.86
N VAL A 117 -3.61 1.38 0.35
CA VAL A 117 -4.01 0.21 1.15
C VAL A 117 -3.34 -1.06 0.62
N GLY A 118 -2.37 -1.58 1.35
CA GLY A 118 -1.81 -2.91 1.13
C GLY A 118 -2.76 -4.00 1.63
N ILE A 119 -3.05 -5.03 0.82
CA ILE A 119 -3.95 -6.11 1.22
C ILE A 119 -3.30 -7.46 0.99
N ALA A 120 -3.12 -8.22 2.08
CA ALA A 120 -2.74 -9.62 2.03
C ALA A 120 -3.99 -10.52 2.06
N PRO A 121 -3.99 -11.68 1.37
CA PRO A 121 -5.09 -12.63 1.49
C PRO A 121 -5.14 -13.23 2.90
N ALA A 122 -6.33 -13.30 3.51
CA ALA A 122 -6.51 -13.84 4.86
C ALA A 122 -6.09 -15.32 4.96
N LYS A 123 -6.36 -16.08 3.89
CA LYS A 123 -5.91 -17.48 3.75
C LYS A 123 -5.15 -17.63 2.45
N TRP A 124 -4.06 -18.35 2.49
CA TRP A 124 -3.24 -18.63 1.32
C TRP A 124 -3.39 -20.06 0.84
N TYR A 125 -3.82 -20.23 -0.41
CA TYR A 125 -4.05 -21.54 -1.05
C TYR A 125 -3.15 -21.80 -2.26
N GLY A 126 -2.22 -20.87 -2.55
CA GLY A 126 -1.34 -20.93 -3.71
C GLY A 126 -1.89 -20.21 -4.95
N TRP A 127 -1.00 -19.77 -5.84
CA TRP A 127 -1.34 -18.97 -7.00
C TRP A 127 -2.35 -19.62 -7.94
N SER A 128 -2.26 -20.93 -8.15
CA SER A 128 -3.23 -21.65 -8.99
C SER A 128 -4.66 -21.61 -8.42
N ALA A 129 -4.79 -21.68 -7.09
CA ALA A 129 -6.08 -21.57 -6.44
C ALA A 129 -6.63 -20.13 -6.50
N GLU A 130 -5.76 -19.14 -6.30
CA GLU A 130 -6.11 -17.73 -6.47
C GLU A 130 -6.60 -17.43 -7.89
N ALA A 131 -5.87 -17.88 -8.90
CA ALA A 131 -6.25 -17.69 -10.30
C ALA A 131 -7.59 -18.36 -10.67
N ARG A 132 -7.95 -19.48 -9.99
CA ARG A 132 -9.27 -20.13 -10.14
C ARG A 132 -10.36 -19.51 -9.28
N GLY A 133 -10.06 -18.54 -8.41
CA GLY A 133 -11.04 -17.81 -7.62
C GLY A 133 -11.35 -18.38 -6.24
N ARG A 134 -10.44 -19.18 -5.66
CA ARG A 134 -10.63 -19.76 -4.32
C ARG A 134 -10.90 -18.69 -3.23
N ASN A 135 -10.37 -17.50 -3.40
CA ASN A 135 -10.54 -16.38 -2.49
C ASN A 135 -11.49 -15.28 -3.00
N ASP A 136 -12.27 -15.51 -4.04
CA ASP A 136 -13.17 -14.49 -4.60
C ASP A 136 -14.12 -13.90 -3.57
N ALA A 137 -14.73 -14.74 -2.72
CA ALA A 137 -15.64 -14.27 -1.67
C ALA A 137 -14.95 -13.29 -0.70
N PHE A 138 -13.70 -13.60 -0.33
CA PHE A 138 -12.88 -12.71 0.49
C PHE A 138 -12.61 -11.38 -0.22
N TRP A 139 -12.18 -11.41 -1.48
CA TRP A 139 -11.87 -10.19 -2.24
C TRP A 139 -13.10 -9.33 -2.49
N ARG A 140 -14.27 -9.94 -2.78
CA ARG A 140 -15.55 -9.21 -2.91
C ARG A 140 -15.97 -8.55 -1.59
N ALA A 141 -15.95 -9.28 -0.48
CA ALA A 141 -16.28 -8.73 0.83
C ALA A 141 -15.34 -7.57 1.21
N THR A 142 -14.05 -7.73 0.95
CA THR A 142 -13.05 -6.68 1.20
C THR A 142 -13.32 -5.44 0.35
N ALA A 143 -13.57 -5.61 -0.94
CA ALA A 143 -13.85 -4.49 -1.85
C ALA A 143 -15.14 -3.74 -1.45
N ARG A 144 -16.23 -4.44 -1.13
CA ARG A 144 -17.49 -3.83 -0.65
C ARG A 144 -17.31 -3.05 0.64
N ASN A 145 -16.62 -3.65 1.62
CA ASN A 145 -16.37 -2.99 2.91
C ASN A 145 -15.51 -1.74 2.74
N LEU A 146 -14.51 -1.81 1.87
CA LEU A 146 -13.66 -0.68 1.55
C LEU A 146 -14.46 0.41 0.82
N ALA A 147 -15.25 0.07 -0.18
CA ALA A 147 -16.14 1.00 -0.89
C ALA A 147 -17.06 1.73 0.08
N LYS A 148 -17.74 1.00 0.98
CA LYS A 148 -18.61 1.58 2.02
C LYS A 148 -17.85 2.53 2.95
N SER A 149 -16.68 2.14 3.41
CA SER A 149 -15.83 2.94 4.32
C SER A 149 -15.29 4.20 3.65
N ARG A 150 -15.09 4.17 2.32
CA ARG A 150 -14.48 5.24 1.54
C ARG A 150 -15.48 6.09 0.74
N ALA A 151 -16.78 5.83 0.86
CA ALA A 151 -17.82 6.60 0.19
C ALA A 151 -17.70 8.10 0.52
N GLY A 152 -17.67 8.94 -0.52
CA GLY A 152 -17.53 10.40 -0.39
C GLY A 152 -16.17 10.89 0.14
N LYS A 153 -15.13 10.05 0.07
CA LYS A 153 -13.76 10.39 0.51
C LYS A 153 -12.79 10.36 -0.67
N GLY A 154 -11.55 10.81 -0.44
CA GLY A 154 -10.51 10.87 -1.46
C GLY A 154 -10.17 9.52 -2.07
N THR A 155 -9.39 9.55 -3.15
CA THR A 155 -8.99 8.38 -3.95
C THR A 155 -8.47 7.24 -3.08
N THR A 156 -8.93 6.04 -3.38
CA THR A 156 -8.46 4.82 -2.74
C THR A 156 -7.60 4.02 -3.70
N TYR A 157 -6.35 3.87 -3.34
CA TYR A 157 -5.37 3.05 -4.03
C TYR A 157 -5.26 1.70 -3.30
N VAL A 158 -5.31 0.59 -4.04
CA VAL A 158 -5.30 -0.77 -3.47
C VAL A 158 -4.15 -1.58 -4.04
N ARG A 159 -3.32 -2.13 -3.17
CA ARG A 159 -2.17 -3.00 -3.48
C ARG A 159 -2.47 -4.44 -3.06
N PRO A 160 -3.20 -5.26 -3.82
CA PRO A 160 -3.34 -6.68 -3.49
C PRO A 160 -2.00 -7.39 -3.65
N TYR A 161 -1.67 -8.28 -2.74
CA TYR A 161 -0.39 -9.03 -2.74
C TYR A 161 0.85 -8.12 -2.78
N TYR A 162 0.83 -7.01 -2.01
CA TYR A 162 1.95 -6.06 -1.97
C TYR A 162 3.30 -6.77 -1.74
N GLU A 163 4.37 -6.23 -2.33
CA GLU A 163 5.72 -6.82 -2.32
C GLU A 163 5.77 -8.29 -2.81
N PHE A 164 4.89 -8.66 -3.75
CA PHE A 164 4.80 -10.03 -4.27
C PHE A 164 6.13 -10.58 -4.82
N ASN A 165 7.03 -9.70 -5.23
CA ASN A 165 8.35 -10.03 -5.77
C ASN A 165 9.43 -10.19 -4.70
N GLY A 166 9.09 -10.07 -3.42
CA GLY A 166 9.94 -10.40 -2.28
C GLY A 166 10.05 -11.91 -2.04
N ASP A 167 10.59 -12.32 -0.88
CA ASP A 167 10.70 -13.71 -0.45
C ASP A 167 10.20 -13.92 0.99
N TRP A 168 9.61 -12.90 1.60
CA TRP A 168 9.17 -12.89 3.00
C TRP A 168 7.68 -13.16 3.21
N PHE A 169 6.86 -13.08 2.18
CA PHE A 169 5.43 -13.40 2.28
C PHE A 169 5.14 -14.83 1.78
N ARG A 170 4.09 -15.45 2.32
CA ARG A 170 3.61 -16.76 1.85
C ARG A 170 3.18 -16.72 0.38
N TYR A 171 2.71 -15.56 -0.09
CA TYR A 171 2.30 -15.31 -1.47
C TYR A 171 3.43 -14.74 -2.36
N SER A 172 4.67 -14.73 -1.89
CA SER A 172 5.79 -14.33 -2.77
C SER A 172 5.85 -15.18 -4.02
N VAL A 173 5.96 -14.52 -5.18
CA VAL A 173 5.99 -15.19 -6.48
C VAL A 173 7.37 -15.76 -6.74
N ARG A 174 7.42 -17.03 -7.11
CA ARG A 174 8.65 -17.77 -7.47
C ARG A 174 8.78 -17.90 -8.97
N LYS A 175 10.00 -18.16 -9.45
CA LYS A 175 10.27 -18.44 -10.87
C LYS A 175 9.32 -19.51 -11.42
N GLY A 176 8.67 -19.22 -12.55
CA GLY A 176 7.66 -20.08 -13.18
C GLY A 176 6.22 -19.82 -12.74
N GLN A 177 6.00 -19.00 -11.71
CA GLN A 177 4.64 -18.66 -11.23
C GLN A 177 4.12 -17.33 -11.79
N GLU A 178 4.91 -16.60 -12.56
CA GLU A 178 4.62 -15.23 -13.00
C GLU A 178 3.30 -15.15 -13.77
N LYS A 179 3.06 -16.06 -14.73
CA LYS A 179 1.81 -16.09 -15.51
C LYS A 179 0.58 -16.39 -14.65
N THR A 180 0.73 -17.25 -13.64
CA THR A 180 -0.37 -17.61 -12.73
C THR A 180 -0.67 -16.47 -11.77
N PHE A 181 0.35 -15.79 -11.26
CA PHE A 181 0.21 -14.54 -10.51
C PHE A 181 -0.55 -13.47 -11.31
N VAL A 182 -0.15 -13.23 -12.55
CA VAL A 182 -0.82 -12.26 -13.43
C VAL A 182 -2.32 -12.57 -13.53
N LYS A 183 -2.70 -13.84 -13.79
CA LYS A 183 -4.11 -14.25 -13.84
C LYS A 183 -4.85 -13.99 -12.51
N ALA A 184 -4.21 -14.27 -11.38
CA ALA A 184 -4.78 -14.05 -10.06
C ALA A 184 -4.96 -12.56 -9.78
N TRP A 185 -3.94 -11.74 -10.05
CA TRP A 185 -4.00 -10.31 -9.83
C TRP A 185 -5.07 -9.63 -10.71
N GLU A 186 -5.11 -9.96 -11.99
CA GLU A 186 -6.14 -9.44 -12.94
C GLU A 186 -7.56 -9.84 -12.50
N ARG A 187 -7.73 -11.03 -11.90
CA ARG A 187 -9.00 -11.47 -11.32
C ARG A 187 -9.40 -10.59 -10.14
N VAL A 188 -8.49 -10.36 -9.21
CA VAL A 188 -8.74 -9.50 -8.03
C VAL A 188 -9.04 -8.07 -8.48
N ALA A 189 -8.30 -7.53 -9.45
CA ALA A 189 -8.56 -6.19 -9.97
C ALA A 189 -9.96 -6.06 -10.58
N ARG A 190 -10.43 -7.06 -11.33
CA ARG A 190 -11.82 -7.08 -11.83
C ARG A 190 -12.85 -7.09 -10.70
N ILE A 191 -12.62 -7.87 -9.65
CA ILE A 191 -13.51 -7.92 -8.48
C ILE A 191 -13.57 -6.54 -7.82
N PHE A 192 -12.40 -5.92 -7.55
CA PHE A 192 -12.38 -4.60 -6.93
C PHE A 192 -13.10 -3.55 -7.77
N ARG A 193 -12.87 -3.51 -9.08
CA ARG A 193 -13.56 -2.54 -9.95
C ARG A 193 -15.06 -2.74 -10.03
N ALA A 194 -15.52 -3.99 -9.97
CA ALA A 194 -16.96 -4.30 -9.95
C ALA A 194 -17.63 -3.89 -8.63
N GLU A 195 -16.98 -4.11 -7.50
CA GLU A 195 -17.53 -3.87 -6.16
C GLU A 195 -17.21 -2.47 -5.60
N PHE A 196 -16.20 -1.80 -6.15
CA PHE A 196 -15.75 -0.47 -5.75
C PHE A 196 -15.40 0.37 -7.00
N PRO A 197 -16.38 0.94 -7.71
CA PRO A 197 -16.14 1.84 -8.83
C PRO A 197 -15.25 3.03 -8.42
N GLY A 198 -14.28 3.36 -9.27
CA GLY A 198 -13.32 4.45 -9.01
C GLY A 198 -12.06 4.06 -8.19
N VAL A 199 -11.99 2.84 -7.67
CA VAL A 199 -10.77 2.35 -7.03
C VAL A 199 -9.59 2.34 -8.01
N LYS A 200 -8.40 2.71 -7.54
CA LYS A 200 -7.15 2.63 -8.30
C LYS A 200 -6.38 1.37 -7.88
N MET A 201 -6.18 0.47 -8.84
CA MET A 201 -5.49 -0.79 -8.59
C MET A 201 -3.98 -0.64 -8.80
N MET A 202 -3.20 -0.91 -7.77
CA MET A 202 -1.74 -0.79 -7.81
C MET A 202 -1.07 -2.17 -7.84
N LEU A 203 0.00 -2.27 -8.63
CA LEU A 203 0.92 -3.40 -8.56
C LEU A 203 1.99 -3.12 -7.50
N GLY A 204 1.84 -3.68 -6.30
CA GLY A 204 2.75 -3.43 -5.17
C GLY A 204 4.05 -4.23 -5.27
N THR A 205 5.19 -3.56 -5.35
CA THR A 205 6.51 -4.16 -5.57
C THR A 205 7.54 -3.68 -4.55
N ALA A 206 8.51 -4.52 -4.23
CA ALA A 206 9.67 -4.12 -3.44
C ALA A 206 10.90 -3.87 -4.34
N ALA A 207 11.53 -2.71 -4.15
CA ALA A 207 12.79 -2.35 -4.80
C ALA A 207 14.00 -2.64 -3.89
N SER A 208 14.05 -3.78 -3.24
CA SER A 208 15.10 -4.13 -2.30
C SER A 208 15.89 -5.37 -2.72
N GLY A 209 17.10 -5.51 -2.23
CA GLY A 209 18.15 -6.37 -2.76
C GLY A 209 18.28 -7.77 -2.17
N HIS A 210 17.25 -8.39 -1.61
CA HIS A 210 17.37 -9.73 -1.03
C HIS A 210 16.77 -10.83 -1.89
N GLY A 211 17.49 -11.94 -2.03
CA GLY A 211 16.99 -13.20 -2.55
C GLY A 211 16.99 -13.38 -4.08
N LYS A 212 16.65 -14.57 -4.51
CA LYS A 212 16.45 -14.97 -5.93
C LYS A 212 15.08 -14.48 -6.39
N ARG A 213 14.99 -13.22 -6.76
CA ARG A 213 13.72 -12.58 -7.09
C ARG A 213 13.36 -12.76 -8.55
N ILE A 214 12.06 -12.83 -8.80
CA ILE A 214 11.54 -12.74 -10.16
C ILE A 214 11.69 -11.30 -10.67
N SER A 215 11.77 -11.14 -11.99
CA SER A 215 11.65 -9.84 -12.64
C SER A 215 10.18 -9.40 -12.62
N VAL A 216 9.89 -8.23 -12.07
CA VAL A 216 8.54 -7.62 -12.10
C VAL A 216 8.05 -7.46 -13.53
N ALA A 217 8.95 -7.18 -14.50
CA ALA A 217 8.58 -7.07 -15.91
C ALA A 217 7.92 -8.35 -16.48
N LYS A 218 8.29 -9.55 -15.97
CA LYS A 218 7.70 -10.83 -16.38
C LYS A 218 6.36 -11.14 -15.69
N ALA A 219 6.05 -10.42 -14.62
CA ALA A 219 4.86 -10.59 -13.79
C ALA A 219 3.97 -9.33 -13.79
N TYR A 220 4.06 -8.51 -14.83
CA TYR A 220 3.28 -7.26 -14.93
C TYR A 220 1.90 -7.54 -15.53
N PRO A 221 0.79 -7.39 -14.76
CA PRO A 221 -0.55 -7.65 -15.25
C PRO A 221 -1.09 -6.48 -16.10
N ARG A 222 -2.17 -6.74 -16.82
CA ARG A 222 -2.94 -5.69 -17.49
C ARG A 222 -3.85 -4.97 -16.47
N GLY A 223 -4.15 -3.71 -16.76
CA GLY A 223 -5.06 -2.93 -15.94
C GLY A 223 -4.46 -2.48 -14.61
N VAL A 224 -3.15 -2.31 -14.53
CA VAL A 224 -2.50 -1.56 -13.45
C VAL A 224 -2.81 -0.08 -13.68
N ASP A 225 -3.27 0.62 -12.64
CA ASP A 225 -3.47 2.07 -12.68
C ASP A 225 -2.20 2.81 -12.24
N VAL A 226 -1.44 2.21 -11.31
CA VAL A 226 -0.22 2.78 -10.74
C VAL A 226 0.76 1.65 -10.37
N LEU A 227 2.04 1.78 -10.71
CA LEU A 227 3.07 0.90 -10.15
C LEU A 227 3.47 1.41 -8.76
N SER A 228 3.23 0.61 -7.73
CA SER A 228 3.64 0.89 -6.37
C SER A 228 5.02 0.29 -6.10
N ILE A 229 5.90 1.08 -5.46
CA ILE A 229 7.28 0.66 -5.14
C ILE A 229 7.57 0.94 -3.68
N ASP A 230 8.02 -0.08 -2.97
CA ASP A 230 8.53 0.03 -1.60
C ASP A 230 10.06 0.08 -1.63
N PHE A 231 10.66 1.12 -1.02
CA PHE A 231 12.10 1.38 -1.07
C PHE A 231 12.64 1.87 0.27
N TYR A 232 13.51 1.10 0.90
CA TYR A 232 14.07 1.42 2.21
C TYR A 232 15.59 1.64 2.18
N ASN A 233 16.05 2.59 3.00
CA ASN A 233 17.46 2.73 3.32
C ASN A 233 17.84 1.79 4.46
N GLU A 234 17.93 0.51 4.15
CA GLU A 234 18.29 -0.57 5.09
C GLU A 234 19.55 -1.33 4.60
N TRP A 235 19.45 -2.57 4.12
CA TRP A 235 20.60 -3.30 3.60
C TRP A 235 21.31 -2.55 2.46
N HIS A 236 22.68 -2.50 2.57
CA HIS A 236 23.52 -1.49 1.97
C HIS A 236 23.06 -0.09 2.36
N PHE A 237 23.11 0.16 3.65
CA PHE A 237 22.69 1.41 4.25
C PHE A 237 23.52 2.59 3.74
N CYS A 238 22.86 3.53 3.11
CA CYS A 238 23.50 4.70 2.53
C CYS A 238 23.54 5.87 3.50
N LYS A 239 24.74 6.39 3.74
CA LYS A 239 25.00 7.62 4.51
C LYS A 239 25.46 8.80 3.63
N THR A 240 25.62 8.58 2.33
CA THR A 240 26.08 9.60 1.37
C THR A 240 25.17 9.68 0.16
N LYS A 241 25.20 10.81 -0.54
CA LYS A 241 24.46 11.01 -1.79
C LYS A 241 24.93 10.06 -2.91
N SER A 242 26.24 9.81 -3.00
CA SER A 242 26.82 8.88 -4.00
C SER A 242 26.36 7.45 -3.78
N CYS A 243 26.36 6.97 -2.53
CA CYS A 243 25.80 5.67 -2.18
C CYS A 243 24.32 5.56 -2.60
N PHE A 244 23.50 6.58 -2.31
CA PHE A 244 22.10 6.62 -2.73
C PHE A 244 21.96 6.55 -4.26
N ALA A 245 22.75 7.36 -5.00
CA ALA A 245 22.72 7.37 -6.45
C ALA A 245 23.04 6.00 -7.08
N THR A 246 23.95 5.25 -6.44
CA THR A 246 24.23 3.86 -6.83
C THR A 246 23.10 2.92 -6.44
N LYS A 247 22.58 3.04 -5.21
CA LYS A 247 21.54 2.15 -4.67
C LYS A 247 20.26 2.19 -5.50
N ILE A 248 19.79 3.36 -5.92
CA ILE A 248 18.56 3.47 -6.73
C ILE A 248 18.69 2.79 -8.10
N LYS A 249 19.90 2.68 -8.64
CA LYS A 249 20.17 2.06 -9.95
C LYS A 249 20.43 0.56 -9.86
N THR A 250 21.07 0.09 -8.81
CA THR A 250 21.58 -1.28 -8.68
C THR A 250 21.03 -2.06 -7.49
N GLY A 251 20.62 -1.39 -6.42
CA GLY A 251 19.97 -2.04 -5.28
C GLY A 251 18.66 -2.71 -5.69
N GLY A 252 18.51 -4.01 -5.44
CA GLY A 252 17.40 -4.78 -5.95
C GLY A 252 17.63 -5.45 -7.31
N GLY A 253 18.81 -5.28 -7.91
CA GLY A 253 19.18 -5.93 -9.16
C GLY A 253 18.22 -5.60 -10.30
N VAL A 254 17.53 -6.60 -10.85
CA VAL A 254 16.55 -6.44 -11.95
C VAL A 254 15.33 -5.61 -11.56
N ASN A 255 15.07 -5.45 -10.27
CA ASN A 255 13.96 -4.69 -9.70
C ASN A 255 14.47 -3.46 -8.93
N SER A 256 15.58 -2.84 -9.32
CA SER A 256 16.04 -1.60 -8.70
C SER A 256 15.01 -0.48 -8.89
N LEU A 257 15.02 0.52 -8.00
CA LEU A 257 14.04 1.62 -8.03
C LEU A 257 13.95 2.27 -9.43
N GLU A 258 15.09 2.60 -10.04
CA GLU A 258 15.09 3.22 -11.39
C GLU A 258 14.61 2.27 -12.49
N ARG A 259 14.92 0.98 -12.41
CA ARG A 259 14.41 0.00 -13.38
C ARG A 259 12.91 -0.19 -13.26
N LEU A 260 12.37 -0.21 -12.05
CA LEU A 260 10.91 -0.26 -11.82
C LEU A 260 10.22 1.01 -12.32
N ARG A 261 10.78 2.19 -12.04
CA ARG A 261 10.27 3.46 -12.56
C ARG A 261 10.26 3.50 -14.10
N GLN A 262 11.35 3.06 -14.73
CA GLN A 262 11.45 2.95 -16.19
C GLN A 262 10.49 1.90 -16.76
N LEU A 263 10.25 0.80 -16.04
CA LEU A 263 9.24 -0.19 -16.42
C LEU A 263 7.85 0.41 -16.41
N ALA A 264 7.47 1.16 -15.36
CA ALA A 264 6.21 1.88 -15.30
C ALA A 264 6.06 2.85 -16.50
N ALA A 265 7.11 3.62 -16.80
CA ALA A 265 7.11 4.50 -17.96
C ALA A 265 6.83 3.76 -19.28
N LYS A 266 7.47 2.60 -19.50
CA LYS A 266 7.24 1.74 -20.67
C LYS A 266 5.84 1.15 -20.74
N LYS A 267 5.18 0.96 -19.58
CA LYS A 267 3.81 0.46 -19.46
C LYS A 267 2.75 1.56 -19.56
N GLY A 268 3.16 2.82 -19.53
CA GLY A 268 2.26 3.97 -19.55
C GLY A 268 1.73 4.35 -18.17
N ASP A 269 2.25 3.74 -17.10
CA ASP A 269 1.72 3.91 -15.74
C ASP A 269 2.54 4.92 -14.92
N PRO A 270 1.90 5.74 -14.06
CA PRO A 270 2.60 6.51 -13.04
C PRO A 270 3.10 5.60 -11.90
N VAL A 271 3.88 6.19 -10.98
CA VAL A 271 4.49 5.50 -9.84
C VAL A 271 3.98 6.07 -8.52
N MET A 272 3.68 5.22 -7.56
CA MET A 272 3.52 5.56 -6.14
C MET A 272 4.68 4.95 -5.36
N ILE A 273 5.35 5.73 -4.52
CA ILE A 273 6.27 5.17 -3.53
C ILE A 273 5.46 4.88 -2.27
N SER A 274 4.92 3.69 -2.21
CA SER A 274 3.93 3.31 -1.19
C SER A 274 4.53 3.09 0.18
N GLU A 275 5.80 2.75 0.22
CA GLU A 275 6.54 2.61 1.48
C GLU A 275 7.99 3.06 1.28
N TRP A 276 8.44 3.95 2.13
CA TRP A 276 9.85 4.28 2.18
C TRP A 276 10.28 4.76 3.57
N GLY A 277 11.56 4.62 3.88
CA GLY A 277 12.05 5.08 5.15
C GLY A 277 13.55 4.89 5.30
N ASN A 278 14.10 5.56 6.31
CA ASN A 278 15.46 5.35 6.76
C ASN A 278 15.46 4.43 7.98
N ALA A 279 16.16 3.32 7.90
CA ALA A 279 16.23 2.34 8.97
C ALA A 279 17.13 2.80 10.11
N GLY A 280 16.56 3.26 11.20
CA GLY A 280 17.24 3.56 12.45
C GLY A 280 17.73 2.29 13.14
N ARG A 281 18.74 2.41 14.01
CA ARG A 281 19.23 1.29 14.80
C ARG A 281 18.23 0.86 15.85
N LYS A 282 17.95 -0.44 15.92
CA LYS A 282 17.28 -1.04 17.07
C LYS A 282 18.33 -1.28 18.16
N ARG A 283 18.08 -0.77 19.37
CA ARG A 283 18.98 -0.94 20.51
C ARG A 283 19.21 -2.43 20.79
N GLY A 284 20.47 -2.86 20.91
CA GLY A 284 20.83 -4.23 21.27
C GLY A 284 20.86 -5.25 20.13
N LYS A 285 20.56 -4.87 18.86
CA LYS A 285 20.68 -5.78 17.72
C LYS A 285 21.76 -5.33 16.73
N LYS A 286 22.59 -6.29 16.26
CA LYS A 286 23.61 -6.05 15.21
C LYS A 286 22.95 -5.84 13.83
N SER A 287 21.76 -6.39 13.59
CA SER A 287 20.95 -6.23 12.38
C SER A 287 19.83 -5.23 12.63
N GLY A 288 19.53 -4.36 11.72
CA GLY A 288 18.37 -3.48 11.82
C GLY A 288 18.67 -2.01 11.62
N GLY A 289 19.30 -1.68 10.52
CA GLY A 289 19.47 -0.32 10.05
C GLY A 289 20.77 0.35 10.48
N GLY A 290 21.13 1.40 9.77
CA GLY A 290 22.39 2.12 9.90
C GLY A 290 22.34 3.34 10.81
N GLY A 291 21.17 3.70 11.32
CA GLY A 291 20.98 4.86 12.20
C GLY A 291 20.71 6.16 11.44
N GLU A 292 21.39 7.24 11.84
CA GLU A 292 21.21 8.57 11.26
C GLU A 292 21.65 8.66 9.80
N SER A 293 20.83 9.24 8.94
CA SER A 293 21.19 9.58 7.56
C SER A 293 20.45 10.81 7.01
N PRO A 294 20.79 12.03 7.46
CA PRO A 294 20.24 13.26 6.86
C PRO A 294 20.55 13.38 5.36
N ALA A 295 21.71 12.83 4.92
CA ALA A 295 22.10 12.84 3.51
C ALA A 295 21.16 12.00 2.64
N PHE A 296 20.67 10.85 3.17
CA PHE A 296 19.65 10.06 2.49
C PHE A 296 18.36 10.86 2.31
N MET A 297 17.88 11.56 3.36
CA MET A 297 16.66 12.38 3.26
C MET A 297 16.80 13.45 2.17
N SER A 298 17.96 14.12 2.11
CA SER A 298 18.21 15.13 1.07
C SER A 298 18.25 14.55 -0.34
N ALA A 299 18.94 13.43 -0.50
CA ALA A 299 19.04 12.76 -1.81
C ALA A 299 17.68 12.20 -2.26
N TRP A 300 16.92 11.66 -1.32
CA TRP A 300 15.57 11.14 -1.57
C TRP A 300 14.61 12.25 -2.01
N HIS A 301 14.55 13.35 -1.26
CA HIS A 301 13.71 14.50 -1.62
C HIS A 301 14.08 15.07 -2.99
N SER A 302 15.38 15.19 -3.29
CA SER A 302 15.83 15.65 -4.61
C SER A 302 15.40 14.68 -5.73
N TRP A 303 15.46 13.38 -5.47
CA TRP A 303 15.00 12.37 -6.43
C TRP A 303 13.49 12.45 -6.64
N LEU A 304 12.68 12.58 -5.58
CA LEU A 304 11.23 12.78 -5.67
C LEU A 304 10.90 14.02 -6.49
N SER A 305 11.49 15.16 -6.15
CA SER A 305 11.25 16.45 -6.86
C SER A 305 11.57 16.37 -8.35
N LYS A 306 12.61 15.63 -8.72
CA LYS A 306 13.01 15.42 -10.13
C LYS A 306 12.03 14.55 -10.89
N ASN A 307 11.44 13.55 -10.23
CA ASN A 307 10.61 12.54 -10.87
C ASN A 307 9.11 12.73 -10.63
N ALA A 308 8.70 13.77 -9.91
CA ALA A 308 7.31 14.05 -9.57
C ALA A 308 6.47 14.43 -10.78
N GLY A 309 5.22 13.98 -10.79
CA GLY A 309 4.21 14.28 -11.81
C GLY A 309 3.23 13.13 -11.99
N THR A 310 2.32 13.24 -12.96
CA THR A 310 1.24 12.29 -13.23
C THR A 310 1.44 11.43 -14.48
N GLY A 311 2.47 11.72 -15.27
CA GLY A 311 2.75 11.00 -16.49
C GLY A 311 3.40 9.62 -16.26
N PRO A 312 3.64 8.87 -17.34
CA PRO A 312 4.28 7.57 -17.28
C PRO A 312 5.65 7.60 -16.59
N GLY A 313 5.82 6.77 -15.57
CA GLY A 313 7.04 6.68 -14.75
C GLY A 313 7.27 7.89 -13.84
N GLN A 314 6.36 8.85 -13.77
CA GLN A 314 6.43 9.95 -12.82
C GLN A 314 5.82 9.57 -11.48
N VAL A 315 6.32 10.16 -10.39
CA VAL A 315 5.91 9.86 -9.02
C VAL A 315 4.72 10.74 -8.64
N ILE A 316 3.55 10.12 -8.47
CA ILE A 316 2.31 10.81 -8.05
C ILE A 316 2.21 11.00 -6.54
N GLY A 317 2.93 10.19 -5.76
CA GLY A 317 2.90 10.27 -4.30
C GLY A 317 3.97 9.41 -3.63
N GLU A 318 4.19 9.70 -2.36
CA GLU A 318 5.06 8.93 -1.48
C GLU A 318 4.46 8.79 -0.08
N VAL A 319 4.76 7.68 0.58
CA VAL A 319 4.30 7.39 1.95
C VAL A 319 5.50 7.03 2.82
N TYR A 320 5.87 7.91 3.74
CA TYR A 320 6.89 7.62 4.74
C TYR A 320 6.39 6.55 5.72
N PHE A 321 7.14 5.48 5.89
CA PHE A 321 6.83 4.40 6.82
C PHE A 321 7.17 4.80 8.26
N ASN A 322 6.27 5.54 8.94
CA ASN A 322 6.48 6.03 10.30
C ASN A 322 6.07 5.00 11.36
N ILE A 323 6.56 3.76 11.24
CA ILE A 323 6.19 2.65 12.12
C ILE A 323 7.46 2.08 12.79
N GLY A 324 7.34 1.80 14.09
CA GLY A 324 8.35 1.13 14.88
C GLY A 324 7.98 -0.32 15.21
N GLY A 325 8.91 -1.06 15.80
CA GLY A 325 8.64 -2.40 16.32
C GLY A 325 9.12 -3.57 15.46
N TYR A 326 9.55 -3.35 14.22
CA TYR A 326 10.20 -4.33 13.35
C TYR A 326 11.70 -4.49 13.67
N GLU A 327 12.44 -5.21 12.84
CA GLU A 327 13.89 -5.39 12.98
C GLU A 327 14.66 -4.06 12.92
N ALA A 328 14.15 -3.08 12.18
CA ALA A 328 14.59 -1.69 12.18
C ALA A 328 13.53 -0.76 12.76
N ARG A 329 13.94 0.44 13.16
CA ARG A 329 13.04 1.50 13.63
C ARG A 329 13.00 2.61 12.60
N PHE A 330 11.84 2.83 12.01
CA PHE A 330 11.66 3.82 10.95
C PHE A 330 10.99 5.10 11.47
N GLU A 331 10.38 5.07 12.65
CA GLU A 331 9.62 6.20 13.16
C GLU A 331 10.48 7.47 13.35
N LEU A 332 10.06 8.56 12.73
CA LEU A 332 10.60 9.90 12.92
C LEU A 332 9.83 10.68 14.00
N HIS A 333 8.55 10.37 14.15
CA HIS A 333 7.67 10.95 15.14
C HIS A 333 6.85 9.86 15.82
N THR A 334 6.85 9.85 17.14
CA THR A 334 6.14 8.87 17.95
C THR A 334 5.74 9.47 19.29
N LYS A 335 4.54 9.12 19.79
CA LYS A 335 4.03 9.60 21.09
C LYS A 335 4.13 11.13 21.26
N GLY A 336 3.73 11.86 20.20
CA GLY A 336 3.66 13.32 20.22
C GLY A 336 5.00 14.06 20.13
N ARG A 337 6.13 13.37 19.88
CA ARG A 337 7.48 13.96 19.85
C ARG A 337 8.39 13.36 18.78
N THR A 338 9.48 14.06 18.46
CA THR A 338 10.53 13.54 17.58
C THR A 338 11.14 12.27 18.16
N SER A 339 11.32 11.26 17.32
CA SER A 339 11.95 10.00 17.72
C SER A 339 13.37 10.22 18.19
N LYS A 340 13.74 9.60 19.33
CA LYS A 340 15.11 9.63 19.86
C LYS A 340 16.09 8.76 19.08
N VAL A 341 15.59 7.94 18.15
CA VAL A 341 16.43 6.98 17.39
C VAL A 341 17.19 7.68 16.26
N MET A 342 16.54 8.68 15.62
CA MET A 342 17.08 9.38 14.45
C MET A 342 16.78 10.89 14.49
N PRO A 343 17.20 11.63 15.53
CA PRO A 343 16.79 13.03 15.66
C PRO A 343 17.34 13.95 14.55
N LYS A 344 18.56 13.74 14.05
CA LYS A 344 19.13 14.52 12.94
C LYS A 344 18.44 14.20 11.60
N THR A 345 18.12 12.93 11.35
CA THR A 345 17.37 12.49 10.17
C THR A 345 15.97 13.06 10.19
N ALA A 346 15.30 13.06 11.36
CA ALA A 346 13.98 13.63 11.57
C ALA A 346 13.96 15.16 11.35
N ALA A 347 14.97 15.86 11.85
CA ALA A 347 15.14 17.31 11.61
C ALA A 347 15.30 17.62 10.11
N GLN A 348 16.13 16.83 9.39
CA GLN A 348 16.30 16.99 7.95
C GLN A 348 15.02 16.67 7.17
N TYR A 349 14.28 15.62 7.57
CA TYR A 349 12.97 15.31 6.99
C TYR A 349 12.01 16.50 7.14
N ARG A 350 11.86 17.06 8.35
CA ARG A 350 11.00 18.22 8.58
C ARG A 350 11.39 19.41 7.70
N LYS A 351 12.69 19.73 7.63
CA LYS A 351 13.19 20.83 6.79
C LYS A 351 12.79 20.67 5.31
N LEU A 352 12.76 19.44 4.79
CA LEU A 352 12.51 19.17 3.37
C LEU A 352 11.04 18.97 3.03
N PHE A 353 10.27 18.37 3.95
CA PHE A 353 8.88 17.97 3.75
C PHE A 353 7.88 18.87 4.47
N ALA A 354 8.32 19.84 5.28
CA ALA A 354 7.47 20.96 5.69
C ALA A 354 7.16 21.76 4.44
N ARG A 355 5.89 21.90 4.12
CA ARG A 355 5.40 22.66 2.98
C ARG A 355 4.62 23.86 3.51
N THR A 356 5.04 24.99 3.15
CA THR A 356 4.37 26.27 3.47
C THR A 356 3.24 26.53 2.50
#